data_59bcac0aaa20f14b40a499a659e9e0ac
#
_entry.id   59bcac0aaa20f14b40a499a659e9e0ac
#
_cell.length_a   1.000
_cell.length_b   1.000
_cell.length_c   1.000
_cell.angle_alpha   90.00
_cell.angle_beta   90.00
_cell.angle_gamma   90.00
#
_symmetry.space_group_name_H-M   'P 1'
#
loop_
_entity.id
_entity.type
_entity.pdbx_description
1 polymer ?
#
loop_
_entity_poly.entity_id
_entity_poly.type
_entity_poly.pdbx_seq_one_letter_code
_entity_poly.pdbx_strand_id
1 'polypeptide(L)'
;MSHGFSLQASHNKLAIIACNSKSTKFLYPSMDGTSRSYHNRPGQYDMFAKVDSDVRHGLGELILNDMTDNDSTKSDSLLGGAMARALSYIHRVQRELSLSHQLKPRVLVVSGSCDSALQYMTFMNVFFTAQKENVVIDCCMMDTDSGLLQQGCDITGGQYLHIPSVAGLLEYLLWVFLPSPSCRSKIVLPPPTKVDYRAACFCHHKLVDIGWVCSVCLSIFCKFSIMCTTCNTEFKLNRPAIVPAKSKKRARIE
;
A
#
# COMPACT_ATOMS: atom_id res chain seq x y z
N MET A 1 -14.69 6.99 -13.29
CA MET A 1 -13.25 7.30 -13.28
C MET A 1 -12.48 6.58 -14.37
N SER A 2 -12.55 5.25 -14.52
CA SER A 2 -11.87 4.46 -15.56
C SER A 2 -12.08 4.99 -16.98
N HIS A 3 -13.34 5.31 -17.34
CA HIS A 3 -13.65 5.90 -18.64
C HIS A 3 -13.01 7.29 -18.82
N GLY A 4 -13.02 8.14 -17.78
CA GLY A 4 -12.35 9.44 -17.84
C GLY A 4 -10.85 9.33 -18.08
N PHE A 5 -10.18 8.35 -17.46
CA PHE A 5 -8.77 8.09 -17.70
C PHE A 5 -8.47 7.63 -19.13
N SER A 6 -9.29 6.72 -19.67
CA SER A 6 -9.17 6.25 -21.06
C SER A 6 -9.48 7.34 -22.08
N LEU A 7 -10.35 8.30 -21.76
CA LEU A 7 -10.66 9.44 -22.62
C LEU A 7 -9.55 10.50 -22.68
N GLN A 8 -8.65 10.57 -21.68
CA GLN A 8 -7.57 11.55 -21.68
C GLN A 8 -6.54 11.32 -22.78
N ALA A 9 -6.24 10.07 -23.11
CA ALA A 9 -5.37 9.71 -24.24
C ALA A 9 -5.66 8.30 -24.73
N SER A 10 -5.62 8.10 -26.05
CA SER A 10 -5.88 6.81 -26.69
C SER A 10 -4.86 5.72 -26.35
N HIS A 11 -3.67 6.12 -25.90
CA HIS A 11 -2.57 5.21 -25.52
C HIS A 11 -2.53 4.88 -24.03
N ASN A 12 -3.44 5.43 -23.23
CA ASN A 12 -3.50 5.12 -21.81
C ASN A 12 -3.86 3.65 -21.60
N LYS A 13 -3.06 2.96 -20.78
CA LYS A 13 -3.33 1.59 -20.35
C LYS A 13 -3.93 1.61 -18.95
N LEU A 14 -5.02 0.88 -18.76
CA LEU A 14 -5.71 0.74 -17.50
C LEU A 14 -5.59 -0.72 -17.02
N ALA A 15 -5.35 -0.91 -15.73
CA ALA A 15 -5.54 -2.18 -15.06
C ALA A 15 -6.34 -1.96 -13.77
N ILE A 16 -7.21 -2.89 -13.43
CA ILE A 16 -8.02 -2.87 -12.22
C ILE A 16 -7.80 -4.18 -11.49
N ILE A 17 -7.39 -4.08 -10.23
CA ILE A 17 -7.17 -5.22 -9.34
C ILE A 17 -8.10 -5.06 -8.15
N ALA A 18 -8.84 -6.09 -7.83
CA ALA A 18 -9.60 -6.17 -6.58
C ALA A 18 -8.90 -7.11 -5.61
N CYS A 19 -8.94 -6.75 -4.34
CA CYS A 19 -8.44 -7.58 -3.25
C CYS A 19 -9.43 -7.60 -2.09
N ASN A 20 -9.54 -8.76 -1.47
CA ASN A 20 -10.25 -8.97 -0.22
C ASN A 20 -9.30 -9.59 0.82
N SER A 21 -9.80 -10.12 1.90
CA SER A 21 -9.01 -10.79 2.94
C SER A 21 -8.40 -12.13 2.50
N LYS A 22 -8.92 -12.76 1.45
CA LYS A 22 -8.53 -14.10 1.03
C LYS A 22 -7.80 -14.13 -0.31
N SER A 23 -8.16 -13.24 -1.23
CA SER A 23 -7.68 -13.31 -2.60
C SER A 23 -7.43 -11.94 -3.23
N THR A 24 -6.61 -11.95 -4.28
CA THR A 24 -6.40 -10.79 -5.15
C THR A 24 -6.65 -11.21 -6.59
N LYS A 25 -7.50 -10.49 -7.30
CA LYS A 25 -7.87 -10.81 -8.69
C LYS A 25 -7.69 -9.60 -9.59
N PHE A 26 -7.15 -9.82 -10.81
CA PHE A 26 -7.24 -8.84 -11.88
C PHE A 26 -8.66 -8.86 -12.42
N LEU A 27 -9.32 -7.71 -12.34
CA LEU A 27 -10.64 -7.52 -12.94
C LEU A 27 -10.51 -7.10 -14.40
N TYR A 28 -9.54 -6.24 -14.69
CA TYR A 28 -9.23 -5.78 -16.04
C TYR A 28 -7.72 -5.50 -16.16
N PRO A 29 -7.05 -5.89 -17.29
CA PRO A 29 -7.56 -6.81 -18.29
C PRO A 29 -7.82 -8.21 -17.71
N SER A 30 -8.81 -8.91 -18.28
CA SER A 30 -9.07 -10.29 -17.91
C SER A 30 -7.88 -11.17 -18.31
N MET A 31 -7.28 -11.85 -17.32
CA MET A 31 -6.14 -12.76 -17.57
C MET A 31 -6.59 -14.16 -18.03
N ASP A 32 -7.87 -14.46 -17.90
CA ASP A 32 -8.41 -15.80 -18.12
C ASP A 32 -8.62 -16.16 -19.60
N GLY A 33 -8.23 -15.29 -20.54
CA GLY A 33 -8.32 -15.55 -22.00
C GLY A 33 -9.74 -15.74 -22.53
N THR A 34 -10.76 -15.68 -21.68
CA THR A 34 -12.15 -15.81 -22.09
C THR A 34 -12.64 -14.49 -22.68
N SER A 35 -12.77 -14.47 -23.99
CA SER A 35 -13.50 -13.39 -24.69
C SER A 35 -14.96 -13.48 -24.29
N ARG A 36 -15.37 -12.70 -23.29
CA ARG A 36 -16.78 -12.66 -22.87
C ARG A 36 -17.58 -11.83 -23.87
N SER A 37 -18.73 -12.34 -24.27
CA SER A 37 -19.68 -11.59 -25.05
C SER A 37 -20.31 -10.52 -24.14
N TYR A 38 -20.23 -9.28 -24.52
CA TYR A 38 -20.88 -8.15 -23.82
C TYR A 38 -21.91 -7.54 -24.75
N HIS A 39 -23.03 -7.13 -24.18
CA HIS A 39 -24.05 -6.44 -24.92
C HIS A 39 -23.73 -4.95 -24.93
N ASN A 40 -23.39 -4.47 -26.11
CA ASN A 40 -23.12 -3.06 -26.32
C ASN A 40 -24.46 -2.29 -26.39
N ARG A 41 -24.56 -1.20 -25.63
CA ARG A 41 -25.74 -0.31 -25.74
C ARG A 41 -25.51 0.68 -26.88
N PRO A 42 -26.55 1.04 -27.65
CA PRO A 42 -26.43 2.07 -28.67
C PRO A 42 -25.81 3.35 -28.10
N GLY A 43 -24.74 3.85 -28.74
CA GLY A 43 -24.02 5.04 -28.29
C GLY A 43 -22.92 4.82 -27.24
N GLN A 44 -22.64 3.58 -26.83
CA GLN A 44 -21.54 3.25 -25.94
C GLN A 44 -20.33 2.72 -26.72
N TYR A 45 -19.13 3.23 -26.37
CA TYR A 45 -17.90 2.69 -26.96
C TYR A 45 -17.65 1.27 -26.47
N ASP A 46 -17.31 0.37 -27.37
CA ASP A 46 -17.05 -1.06 -27.09
C ASP A 46 -16.02 -1.27 -25.97
N MET A 47 -14.96 -0.45 -25.96
CA MET A 47 -13.93 -0.51 -24.93
C MET A 47 -14.50 -0.27 -23.51
N PHE A 48 -15.41 0.69 -23.36
CA PHE A 48 -16.00 1.00 -22.06
C PHE A 48 -17.00 -0.07 -21.64
N ALA A 49 -17.79 -0.59 -22.58
CA ALA A 49 -18.69 -1.69 -22.33
C ALA A 49 -17.95 -2.94 -21.85
N LYS A 50 -16.79 -3.22 -22.46
CA LYS A 50 -15.93 -4.33 -22.06
C LYS A 50 -15.39 -4.16 -20.64
N VAL A 51 -14.81 -2.99 -20.33
CA VAL A 51 -14.31 -2.69 -18.98
C VAL A 51 -15.41 -2.84 -17.93
N ASP A 52 -16.58 -2.27 -18.18
CA ASP A 52 -17.70 -2.36 -17.23
C ASP A 52 -18.19 -3.80 -17.04
N SER A 53 -18.28 -4.57 -18.11
CA SER A 53 -18.68 -5.98 -18.05
C SER A 53 -17.70 -6.81 -17.25
N ASP A 54 -16.38 -6.69 -17.57
CA ASP A 54 -15.32 -7.46 -16.92
C ASP A 54 -15.23 -7.13 -15.41
N VAL A 55 -15.31 -5.83 -15.07
CA VAL A 55 -15.25 -5.38 -13.67
C VAL A 55 -16.47 -5.86 -12.89
N ARG A 56 -17.69 -5.70 -13.41
CA ARG A 56 -18.92 -6.14 -12.73
C ARG A 56 -18.93 -7.64 -12.50
N HIS A 57 -18.54 -8.40 -13.51
CA HIS A 57 -18.50 -9.87 -13.38
C HIS A 57 -17.44 -10.29 -12.37
N GLY A 58 -16.21 -9.77 -12.46
CA GLY A 58 -15.14 -10.12 -11.55
C GLY A 58 -15.43 -9.74 -10.09
N LEU A 59 -16.08 -8.59 -9.85
CA LEU A 59 -16.52 -8.20 -8.52
C LEU A 59 -17.63 -9.13 -8.02
N GLY A 60 -18.61 -9.49 -8.87
CA GLY A 60 -19.67 -10.43 -8.53
C GLY A 60 -19.13 -11.80 -8.09
N GLU A 61 -18.15 -12.33 -8.83
CA GLU A 61 -17.48 -13.58 -8.45
C GLU A 61 -16.74 -13.49 -7.11
N LEU A 62 -16.03 -12.37 -6.84
CA LEU A 62 -15.33 -12.17 -5.57
C LEU A 62 -16.30 -12.11 -4.39
N ILE A 63 -17.43 -11.40 -4.54
CA ILE A 63 -18.44 -11.28 -3.49
C ILE A 63 -19.12 -12.64 -3.23
N LEU A 64 -19.47 -13.38 -4.27
CA LEU A 64 -20.07 -14.70 -4.13
C LEU A 64 -19.13 -15.68 -3.43
N ASN A 65 -17.85 -15.68 -3.78
CA ASN A 65 -16.85 -16.53 -3.14
C ASN A 65 -16.65 -16.17 -1.65
N ASP A 66 -16.72 -14.89 -1.29
CA ASP A 66 -16.63 -14.46 0.11
C ASP A 66 -17.84 -14.90 0.93
N MET A 67 -19.05 -14.87 0.33
CA MET A 67 -20.28 -15.26 1.02
C MET A 67 -20.40 -16.78 1.25
N THR A 68 -19.76 -17.58 0.39
CA THR A 68 -19.79 -19.05 0.53
C THR A 68 -18.88 -19.58 1.63
N ASP A 69 -17.83 -18.82 1.97
CA ASP A 69 -16.85 -19.20 2.98
C ASP A 69 -17.18 -18.54 4.32
N ASN A 70 -17.81 -19.27 5.22
CA ASN A 70 -18.22 -18.83 6.57
C ASN A 70 -17.05 -18.52 7.54
N ASP A 71 -15.81 -18.47 7.05
CA ASP A 71 -14.63 -18.23 7.90
C ASP A 71 -14.37 -16.72 8.06
N SER A 72 -15.23 -16.08 8.85
CA SER A 72 -15.25 -14.62 9.10
C SER A 72 -14.15 -14.10 10.04
N THR A 73 -13.08 -14.87 10.28
CA THR A 73 -12.09 -14.54 11.32
C THR A 73 -10.98 -13.57 10.90
N LYS A 74 -10.84 -13.25 9.61
CA LYS A 74 -9.79 -12.32 9.15
C LYS A 74 -10.39 -11.11 8.45
N SER A 75 -10.30 -9.97 9.11
CA SER A 75 -10.74 -8.67 8.59
C SER A 75 -9.71 -7.98 7.69
N ASP A 76 -8.47 -8.47 7.64
CA ASP A 76 -7.36 -7.81 6.99
C ASP A 76 -7.34 -8.07 5.48
N SER A 77 -7.40 -7.03 4.67
CA SER A 77 -7.31 -7.14 3.22
C SER A 77 -5.87 -7.46 2.77
N LEU A 78 -5.71 -8.26 1.70
CA LEU A 78 -4.39 -8.58 1.10
C LEU A 78 -3.86 -7.44 0.21
N LEU A 79 -3.99 -6.20 0.67
CA LEU A 79 -3.67 -5.00 -0.12
C LEU A 79 -2.19 -4.94 -0.51
N GLY A 80 -1.26 -5.27 0.40
CA GLY A 80 0.16 -5.29 0.10
C GLY A 80 0.52 -6.22 -1.07
N GLY A 81 -0.10 -7.42 -1.10
CA GLY A 81 0.05 -8.36 -2.22
C GLY A 81 -0.55 -7.85 -3.53
N ALA A 82 -1.71 -7.18 -3.46
CA ALA A 82 -2.33 -6.57 -4.63
C ALA A 82 -1.45 -5.47 -5.25
N MET A 83 -0.85 -4.63 -4.41
CA MET A 83 0.07 -3.57 -4.85
C MET A 83 1.35 -4.15 -5.47
N ALA A 84 1.91 -5.22 -4.90
CA ALA A 84 3.07 -5.92 -5.48
C ALA A 84 2.73 -6.49 -6.89
N ARG A 85 1.52 -7.05 -7.07
CA ARG A 85 1.04 -7.49 -8.39
C ARG A 85 0.86 -6.33 -9.35
N ALA A 86 0.39 -5.17 -8.88
CA ALA A 86 0.26 -3.97 -9.70
C ALA A 86 1.63 -3.49 -10.20
N LEU A 87 2.64 -3.44 -9.33
CA LEU A 87 4.01 -3.06 -9.72
C LEU A 87 4.61 -4.06 -10.72
N SER A 88 4.41 -5.36 -10.52
CA SER A 88 4.86 -6.39 -11.46
C SER A 88 4.20 -6.24 -12.82
N TYR A 89 2.91 -5.91 -12.87
CA TYR A 89 2.20 -5.62 -14.11
C TYR A 89 2.75 -4.37 -14.82
N ILE A 90 2.97 -3.28 -14.09
CA ILE A 90 3.56 -2.04 -14.61
C ILE A 90 4.94 -2.33 -15.22
N HIS A 91 5.80 -3.03 -14.48
CA HIS A 91 7.14 -3.39 -14.96
C HIS A 91 7.10 -4.22 -16.25
N ARG A 92 6.19 -5.20 -16.34
CA ARG A 92 5.99 -5.98 -17.56
C ARG A 92 5.59 -5.08 -18.72
N VAL A 93 4.60 -4.20 -18.53
CA VAL A 93 4.11 -3.29 -19.58
C VAL A 93 5.20 -2.31 -20.04
N GLN A 94 6.01 -1.81 -19.10
CA GLN A 94 7.15 -0.95 -19.44
C GLN A 94 8.20 -1.67 -20.29
N ARG A 95 8.47 -2.94 -20.01
CA ARG A 95 9.40 -3.76 -20.80
C ARG A 95 8.88 -4.10 -22.20
N GLU A 96 7.58 -4.29 -22.35
CA GLU A 96 6.93 -4.57 -23.66
C GLU A 96 6.90 -3.35 -24.57
N LEU A 97 6.89 -2.14 -23.98
CA LEU A 97 6.88 -0.90 -24.74
C LEU A 97 8.30 -0.54 -25.15
N SER A 98 8.51 -0.36 -26.46
CA SER A 98 9.78 0.10 -27.01
C SER A 98 10.24 1.39 -26.36
N LEU A 99 11.56 1.63 -26.32
CA LEU A 99 12.25 2.79 -25.73
C LEU A 99 11.71 4.18 -26.15
N SER A 100 10.84 4.25 -27.17
CA SER A 100 10.27 5.49 -27.72
C SER A 100 9.13 6.09 -26.87
N HIS A 101 8.50 5.32 -25.97
CA HIS A 101 7.36 5.79 -25.19
C HIS A 101 7.63 5.69 -23.69
N GLN A 102 7.98 6.82 -23.07
CA GLN A 102 8.07 6.91 -21.61
C GLN A 102 6.66 6.86 -21.00
N LEU A 103 6.32 5.74 -20.37
CA LEU A 103 5.14 5.66 -19.53
C LEU A 103 5.38 6.40 -18.20
N LYS A 104 4.34 7.07 -17.73
CA LYS A 104 4.27 7.62 -16.37
C LYS A 104 3.26 6.79 -15.58
N PRO A 105 3.71 5.70 -14.94
CA PRO A 105 2.81 4.81 -14.23
C PRO A 105 2.32 5.45 -12.93
N ARG A 106 1.07 5.16 -12.60
CA ARG A 106 0.44 5.57 -11.34
C ARG A 106 -0.41 4.42 -10.82
N VAL A 107 -0.40 4.25 -9.51
CA VAL A 107 -1.30 3.32 -8.81
C VAL A 107 -2.25 4.14 -7.95
N LEU A 108 -3.55 3.95 -8.12
CA LEU A 108 -4.55 4.48 -7.21
C LEU A 108 -5.08 3.36 -6.35
N VAL A 109 -4.92 3.51 -5.05
CA VAL A 109 -5.48 2.62 -4.04
C VAL A 109 -6.79 3.23 -3.52
N VAL A 110 -7.88 2.46 -3.56
CA VAL A 110 -9.14 2.81 -2.92
C VAL A 110 -9.45 1.74 -1.89
N SER A 111 -9.43 2.09 -0.62
CA SER A 111 -9.59 1.13 0.47
C SER A 111 -10.48 1.69 1.59
N GLY A 112 -11.21 0.78 2.24
CA GLY A 112 -11.96 1.05 3.47
C GLY A 112 -11.53 0.13 4.61
N SER A 113 -10.43 -0.65 4.42
CA SER A 113 -9.94 -1.56 5.46
C SER A 113 -8.86 -0.90 6.31
N CYS A 114 -8.79 -1.30 7.59
CA CYS A 114 -7.74 -0.89 8.50
C CYS A 114 -6.36 -1.43 8.08
N ASP A 115 -5.31 -0.79 8.60
CA ASP A 115 -3.94 -1.26 8.43
C ASP A 115 -3.73 -2.60 9.13
N SER A 116 -3.13 -3.56 8.42
CA SER A 116 -2.64 -4.79 9.00
C SER A 116 -1.15 -4.68 9.31
N ALA A 117 -0.81 -4.77 10.59
CA ALA A 117 0.57 -4.76 11.04
C ALA A 117 1.39 -5.94 10.47
N LEU A 118 0.74 -7.07 10.16
CA LEU A 118 1.39 -8.23 9.55
C LEU A 118 1.93 -7.95 8.15
N GLN A 119 1.33 -7.01 7.44
CA GLN A 119 1.72 -6.64 6.08
C GLN A 119 2.74 -5.49 6.03
N TYR A 120 3.19 -4.98 7.19
CA TYR A 120 4.10 -3.83 7.25
C TYR A 120 5.32 -3.99 6.32
N MET A 121 6.02 -5.13 6.39
CA MET A 121 7.19 -5.38 5.55
C MET A 121 6.85 -5.43 4.07
N THR A 122 5.69 -6.01 3.73
CA THR A 122 5.21 -6.07 2.34
C THR A 122 4.94 -4.67 1.80
N PHE A 123 4.29 -3.82 2.59
CA PHE A 123 4.05 -2.42 2.22
C PHE A 123 5.35 -1.64 2.03
N MET A 124 6.30 -1.74 2.98
CA MET A 124 7.59 -1.05 2.86
C MET A 124 8.36 -1.47 1.60
N ASN A 125 8.41 -2.76 1.30
CA ASN A 125 9.04 -3.27 0.09
C ASN A 125 8.36 -2.73 -1.18
N VAL A 126 7.04 -2.66 -1.20
CA VAL A 126 6.25 -2.10 -2.31
C VAL A 126 6.54 -0.62 -2.48
N PHE A 127 6.53 0.17 -1.40
CA PHE A 127 6.75 1.63 -1.47
C PHE A 127 8.15 1.98 -1.97
N PHE A 128 9.19 1.33 -1.44
CA PHE A 128 10.56 1.56 -1.92
C PHE A 128 10.78 1.06 -3.35
N THR A 129 10.13 -0.04 -3.74
CA THR A 129 10.16 -0.49 -5.15
C THR A 129 9.45 0.52 -6.05
N ALA A 130 8.28 1.01 -5.66
CA ALA A 130 7.54 2.02 -6.41
C ALA A 130 8.35 3.32 -6.56
N GLN A 131 8.99 3.78 -5.49
CA GLN A 131 9.89 4.93 -5.52
C GLN A 131 11.04 4.73 -6.52
N LYS A 132 11.70 3.56 -6.47
CA LYS A 132 12.81 3.22 -7.38
C LYS A 132 12.38 3.17 -8.85
N GLU A 133 11.19 2.65 -9.12
CA GLU A 133 10.61 2.55 -10.46
C GLU A 133 9.87 3.83 -10.91
N ASN A 134 9.91 4.90 -10.10
CA ASN A 134 9.20 6.16 -10.34
C ASN A 134 7.69 5.96 -10.56
N VAL A 135 7.08 5.06 -9.81
CA VAL A 135 5.64 4.81 -9.80
C VAL A 135 5.01 5.63 -8.67
N VAL A 136 4.12 6.54 -9.01
CA VAL A 136 3.39 7.34 -8.03
C VAL A 136 2.24 6.51 -7.45
N ILE A 137 2.14 6.46 -6.13
CA ILE A 137 1.05 5.80 -5.41
C ILE A 137 0.16 6.87 -4.81
N ASP A 138 -1.07 6.93 -5.28
CA ASP A 138 -2.13 7.76 -4.72
C ASP A 138 -3.06 6.89 -3.86
N CYS A 139 -3.59 7.41 -2.78
CA CYS A 139 -4.48 6.67 -1.90
C CYS A 139 -5.74 7.47 -1.54
N CYS A 140 -6.88 6.80 -1.66
CA CYS A 140 -8.18 7.27 -1.25
C CYS A 140 -8.72 6.32 -0.17
N MET A 141 -8.72 6.77 1.08
CA MET A 141 -9.28 6.01 2.19
C MET A 141 -10.73 6.40 2.45
N MET A 142 -11.55 5.39 2.62
CA MET A 142 -12.94 5.52 3.06
C MET A 142 -13.01 4.96 4.49
N ASP A 143 -13.72 5.60 5.37
CA ASP A 143 -14.01 5.13 6.73
C ASP A 143 -12.83 5.21 7.72
N THR A 144 -11.78 4.42 7.58
CA THR A 144 -10.65 4.39 8.51
C THR A 144 -9.40 5.02 7.91
N ASP A 145 -8.60 5.67 8.75
CA ASP A 145 -7.33 6.27 8.35
C ASP A 145 -6.21 5.22 8.36
N SER A 146 -5.24 5.35 7.43
CA SER A 146 -4.13 4.41 7.27
C SER A 146 -2.79 5.12 7.33
N GLY A 147 -2.05 4.92 8.42
CA GLY A 147 -0.71 5.48 8.59
C GLY A 147 0.30 4.91 7.61
N LEU A 148 0.19 3.62 7.26
CA LEU A 148 1.08 2.98 6.30
C LEU A 148 0.89 3.52 4.89
N LEU A 149 -0.36 3.71 4.46
CA LEU A 149 -0.63 4.27 3.13
C LEU A 149 -0.29 5.76 3.04
N GLN A 150 -0.40 6.52 4.15
CA GLN A 150 0.13 7.89 4.22
C GLN A 150 1.64 7.92 3.94
N GLN A 151 2.41 7.04 4.61
CA GLN A 151 3.85 6.90 4.36
C GLN A 151 4.14 6.54 2.91
N GLY A 152 3.38 5.60 2.32
CA GLY A 152 3.55 5.18 0.93
C GLY A 152 3.31 6.29 -0.07
N CYS A 153 2.27 7.10 0.12
CA CYS A 153 2.00 8.26 -0.73
C CYS A 153 3.11 9.30 -0.62
N ASP A 154 3.58 9.60 0.61
CA ASP A 154 4.64 10.59 0.83
C ASP A 154 5.98 10.15 0.21
N ILE A 155 6.38 8.88 0.42
CA ILE A 155 7.62 8.31 -0.15
C ILE A 155 7.61 8.35 -1.69
N THR A 156 6.45 8.12 -2.32
CA THR A 156 6.31 8.07 -3.79
C THR A 156 5.90 9.40 -4.43
N GLY A 157 5.66 10.44 -3.62
CA GLY A 157 5.21 11.77 -4.08
C GLY A 157 3.76 11.76 -4.58
N GLY A 158 2.93 10.84 -4.10
CA GLY A 158 1.50 10.76 -4.40
C GLY A 158 0.64 11.57 -3.44
N GLN A 159 -0.67 11.46 -3.63
CA GLN A 159 -1.67 12.14 -2.80
C GLN A 159 -2.40 11.14 -1.93
N TYR A 160 -2.48 11.45 -0.64
CA TYR A 160 -3.29 10.72 0.32
C TYR A 160 -4.52 11.54 0.68
N LEU A 161 -5.68 10.92 0.62
CA LEU A 161 -6.93 11.57 1.00
C LEU A 161 -7.82 10.61 1.77
N HIS A 162 -8.24 11.05 2.96
CA HIS A 162 -9.29 10.38 3.73
C HIS A 162 -10.64 11.06 3.47
N ILE A 163 -11.61 10.29 3.03
CA ILE A 163 -12.96 10.78 2.67
C ILE A 163 -13.93 10.32 3.75
N PRO A 164 -14.50 11.24 4.53
CA PRO A 164 -15.41 10.90 5.62
C PRO A 164 -16.79 10.43 5.13
N SER A 165 -17.15 10.73 3.89
CA SER A 165 -18.46 10.38 3.33
C SER A 165 -18.33 9.87 1.90
N VAL A 166 -18.88 8.68 1.65
CA VAL A 166 -18.88 8.04 0.31
C VAL A 166 -19.69 8.85 -0.71
N ALA A 167 -20.62 9.70 -0.27
CA ALA A 167 -21.45 10.52 -1.18
C ALA A 167 -20.63 11.45 -2.09
N GLY A 168 -19.50 11.97 -1.61
CA GLY A 168 -18.58 12.83 -2.39
C GLY A 168 -17.46 12.09 -3.11
N LEU A 169 -17.38 10.76 -3.02
CA LEU A 169 -16.26 9.97 -3.54
C LEU A 169 -15.96 10.24 -5.01
N LEU A 170 -16.99 10.35 -5.84
CA LEU A 170 -16.81 10.57 -7.29
C LEU A 170 -16.14 11.92 -7.58
N GLU A 171 -16.50 12.97 -6.85
CA GLU A 171 -15.90 14.29 -6.99
C GLU A 171 -14.40 14.25 -6.66
N TYR A 172 -14.02 13.65 -5.52
CA TYR A 172 -12.63 13.50 -5.14
C TYR A 172 -11.83 12.68 -6.14
N LEU A 173 -12.40 11.57 -6.65
CA LEU A 173 -11.78 10.75 -7.67
C LEU A 173 -11.53 11.51 -8.98
N LEU A 174 -12.45 12.38 -9.38
CA LEU A 174 -12.33 13.15 -10.61
C LEU A 174 -11.39 14.35 -10.47
N TRP A 175 -11.47 15.09 -9.36
CA TRP A 175 -10.71 16.33 -9.20
C TRP A 175 -9.31 16.15 -8.62
N VAL A 176 -9.10 15.18 -7.73
CA VAL A 176 -7.82 14.96 -7.06
C VAL A 176 -6.99 13.90 -7.78
N PHE A 177 -7.61 12.76 -8.09
CA PHE A 177 -6.86 11.58 -8.54
C PHE A 177 -6.80 11.43 -10.06
N LEU A 178 -7.81 11.86 -10.81
CA LEU A 178 -7.81 11.75 -12.26
C LEU A 178 -6.79 12.64 -12.95
N PRO A 179 -6.54 13.91 -12.54
CA PRO A 179 -5.65 14.80 -13.24
C PRO A 179 -4.24 14.23 -13.40
N SER A 180 -3.62 14.49 -14.56
CA SER A 180 -2.23 14.09 -14.82
C SER A 180 -1.25 14.85 -13.92
N PRO A 181 -0.04 14.36 -13.68
CA PRO A 181 0.95 15.05 -12.85
C PRO A 181 1.22 16.49 -13.30
N SER A 182 1.20 16.76 -14.60
CA SER A 182 1.38 18.09 -15.17
C SER A 182 0.20 19.04 -14.89
N CYS A 183 -1.01 18.49 -14.76
CA CYS A 183 -2.20 19.27 -14.38
C CYS A 183 -2.26 19.50 -12.86
N ARG A 184 -1.82 18.52 -12.06
CA ARG A 184 -1.81 18.63 -10.59
C ARG A 184 -0.99 19.82 -10.09
N SER A 185 0.13 20.14 -10.76
CA SER A 185 0.95 21.31 -10.40
C SER A 185 0.25 22.65 -10.59
N LYS A 186 -0.87 22.69 -11.34
CA LYS A 186 -1.66 23.88 -11.61
C LYS A 186 -2.96 23.96 -10.79
N ILE A 187 -3.30 22.90 -10.08
CA ILE A 187 -4.54 22.79 -9.29
C ILE A 187 -4.16 22.93 -7.81
N VAL A 188 -4.98 23.59 -7.04
CA VAL A 188 -4.85 23.63 -5.58
C VAL A 188 -5.37 22.31 -5.04
N LEU A 189 -4.43 21.46 -4.61
CA LEU A 189 -4.73 20.18 -3.98
C LEU A 189 -4.94 20.34 -2.46
N PRO A 190 -5.61 19.40 -1.80
CA PRO A 190 -5.68 19.38 -0.35
C PRO A 190 -4.29 19.41 0.27
N PRO A 191 -4.10 20.12 1.41
CA PRO A 191 -2.80 20.17 2.08
C PRO A 191 -2.35 18.77 2.48
N PRO A 192 -1.04 18.47 2.39
CA PRO A 192 -0.52 17.18 2.80
C PRO A 192 -0.73 16.97 4.32
N THR A 193 -1.15 15.79 4.70
CA THR A 193 -1.26 15.39 6.09
C THR A 193 0.12 15.15 6.69
N LYS A 194 0.30 15.47 7.98
CA LYS A 194 1.56 15.16 8.67
C LYS A 194 1.68 13.65 8.84
N VAL A 195 2.66 13.06 8.16
CA VAL A 195 2.89 11.61 8.15
C VAL A 195 3.64 11.18 9.41
N ASP A 196 3.20 10.08 10.01
CA ASP A 196 3.87 9.43 11.14
C ASP A 196 4.80 8.33 10.63
N TYR A 197 6.12 8.54 10.77
CA TYR A 197 7.15 7.61 10.32
C TYR A 197 7.64 6.64 11.40
N ARG A 198 6.92 6.50 12.50
CA ARG A 198 7.32 5.53 13.53
C ARG A 198 7.32 4.11 12.97
N ALA A 199 8.36 3.37 13.35
CA ALA A 199 8.49 1.98 12.92
C ALA A 199 7.60 1.05 13.74
N ALA A 200 7.14 -0.03 13.13
CA ALA A 200 6.44 -1.09 13.84
C ALA A 200 7.42 -2.12 14.42
N CYS A 201 7.20 -2.57 15.65
CA CYS A 201 8.03 -3.63 16.23
C CYS A 201 7.72 -4.98 15.60
N PHE A 202 8.75 -5.81 15.39
CA PHE A 202 8.63 -7.16 14.80
C PHE A 202 7.98 -8.19 15.74
N CYS A 203 7.93 -7.91 17.04
CA CYS A 203 7.35 -8.83 18.04
C CYS A 203 5.83 -8.71 18.20
N HIS A 204 5.26 -7.49 18.11
CA HIS A 204 3.83 -7.24 18.32
C HIS A 204 3.21 -6.45 17.17
N HIS A 205 3.99 -6.02 16.19
CA HIS A 205 3.58 -5.22 15.05
C HIS A 205 2.87 -3.90 15.44
N LYS A 206 3.29 -3.30 16.55
CA LYS A 206 2.78 -2.01 17.04
C LYS A 206 3.82 -0.92 16.79
N LEU A 207 3.36 0.28 16.48
CA LEU A 207 4.23 1.45 16.34
C LEU A 207 4.95 1.73 17.66
N VAL A 208 6.23 1.99 17.59
CA VAL A 208 7.09 2.26 18.74
C VAL A 208 7.85 3.57 18.55
N ASP A 209 7.88 4.40 19.61
CA ASP A 209 8.65 5.64 19.61
C ASP A 209 10.13 5.36 19.89
N ILE A 210 10.41 4.38 20.75
CA ILE A 210 11.76 3.95 21.10
C ILE A 210 11.80 2.44 20.98
N GLY A 211 12.76 1.92 20.21
CA GLY A 211 12.90 0.49 19.98
C GLY A 211 14.37 0.05 20.01
N TRP A 212 14.56 -1.27 20.14
CA TRP A 212 15.84 -1.93 20.05
C TRP A 212 16.01 -2.50 18.66
N VAL A 213 17.14 -2.23 18.03
CA VAL A 213 17.40 -2.66 16.64
C VAL A 213 18.46 -3.74 16.64
N CYS A 214 18.18 -4.84 15.94
CA CYS A 214 19.18 -5.87 15.71
C CYS A 214 20.26 -5.36 14.75
N SER A 215 21.54 -5.46 15.13
CA SER A 215 22.67 -5.01 14.30
C SER A 215 22.90 -5.85 13.04
N VAL A 216 22.34 -7.07 12.98
CA VAL A 216 22.54 -7.99 11.85
C VAL A 216 21.40 -7.92 10.83
N CYS A 217 20.14 -8.04 11.28
CA CYS A 217 18.99 -8.09 10.39
C CYS A 217 18.13 -6.81 10.41
N LEU A 218 18.52 -5.81 11.23
CA LEU A 218 17.83 -4.52 11.39
C LEU A 218 16.37 -4.61 11.86
N SER A 219 15.94 -5.78 12.38
CA SER A 219 14.60 -5.93 12.98
C SER A 219 14.48 -5.08 14.24
N ILE A 220 13.32 -4.45 14.40
CA ILE A 220 13.05 -3.52 15.51
C ILE A 220 12.19 -4.23 16.55
N PHE A 221 12.54 -4.09 17.82
CA PHE A 221 11.84 -4.69 18.95
C PHE A 221 11.45 -3.61 19.97
N CYS A 222 10.23 -3.73 20.53
CA CYS A 222 9.76 -2.81 21.56
C CYS A 222 10.38 -3.07 22.95
N LYS A 223 10.97 -4.26 23.15
CA LYS A 223 11.65 -4.67 24.39
C LYS A 223 13.02 -5.26 24.05
N PHE A 224 13.94 -5.10 24.99
CA PHE A 224 15.23 -5.75 24.89
C PHE A 224 15.07 -7.27 24.97
N SER A 225 15.70 -7.99 24.05
CA SER A 225 15.84 -9.45 24.07
C SER A 225 17.30 -9.82 23.99
N ILE A 226 17.70 -10.93 24.62
CA ILE A 226 19.08 -11.44 24.57
C ILE A 226 19.39 -12.02 23.19
N MET A 227 18.38 -12.53 22.51
CA MET A 227 18.49 -13.13 21.19
C MET A 227 17.48 -12.51 20.24
N CYS A 228 17.89 -12.26 19.00
CA CYS A 228 16.99 -11.77 17.95
C CYS A 228 16.04 -12.89 17.50
N THR A 229 14.74 -12.67 17.58
CA THR A 229 13.72 -13.65 17.15
C THR A 229 13.66 -13.82 15.63
N THR A 230 14.25 -12.91 14.86
CA THR A 230 14.22 -12.93 13.39
C THR A 230 15.42 -13.68 12.80
N CYS A 231 16.64 -13.41 13.30
CA CYS A 231 17.87 -13.98 12.75
C CYS A 231 18.64 -14.86 13.75
N ASN A 232 18.10 -15.08 14.95
CA ASN A 232 18.67 -15.87 16.04
C ASN A 232 20.08 -15.42 16.50
N THR A 233 20.46 -14.17 16.22
CA THR A 233 21.74 -13.62 16.68
C THR A 233 21.67 -13.27 18.15
N GLU A 234 22.67 -13.70 18.93
CA GLU A 234 22.83 -13.30 20.34
C GLU A 234 23.41 -11.89 20.45
N PHE A 235 22.81 -11.06 21.29
CA PHE A 235 23.33 -9.73 21.57
C PHE A 235 24.40 -9.79 22.68
N LYS A 236 25.65 -9.49 22.33
CA LYS A 236 26.72 -9.36 23.30
C LYS A 236 26.53 -8.06 24.09
N LEU A 237 26.03 -8.18 25.31
CA LEU A 237 26.02 -7.06 26.25
C LEU A 237 27.44 -6.82 26.75
N ASN A 238 28.10 -5.79 26.24
CA ASN A 238 29.26 -5.24 26.93
C ASN A 238 28.75 -4.63 28.26
N ARG A 239 28.71 -5.44 29.34
CA ARG A 239 28.50 -4.90 30.67
C ARG A 239 29.66 -3.95 30.94
N PRO A 240 29.44 -2.65 31.20
CA PRO A 240 30.47 -1.80 31.71
C PRO A 240 30.98 -2.49 33.01
N ALA A 241 32.30 -2.68 33.12
CA ALA A 241 32.88 -3.25 34.28
C ALA A 241 32.32 -2.52 35.51
N ILE A 242 31.61 -3.25 36.39
CA ILE A 242 31.12 -2.70 37.64
C ILE A 242 32.38 -2.31 38.43
N VAL A 243 32.69 -1.02 38.42
CA VAL A 243 33.77 -0.51 39.29
C VAL A 243 33.25 -0.69 40.71
N PRO A 244 33.92 -1.55 41.52
CA PRO A 244 33.48 -1.80 42.87
C PRO A 244 33.52 -0.45 43.62
N ALA A 245 32.40 -0.03 44.19
CA ALA A 245 32.34 1.16 45.01
C ALA A 245 33.33 1.03 46.15
N LYS A 246 34.34 1.92 46.18
CA LYS A 246 35.28 2.00 47.28
C LYS A 246 34.50 2.23 48.58
N SER A 247 34.49 1.22 49.47
CA SER A 247 33.91 1.35 50.80
C SER A 247 34.61 2.49 51.56
N LYS A 248 33.86 3.57 51.82
CA LYS A 248 34.33 4.64 52.74
C LYS A 248 34.53 4.02 54.13
N LYS A 249 35.80 3.80 54.52
CA LYS A 249 36.13 3.51 55.91
C LYS A 249 35.66 4.70 56.76
N ARG A 250 34.69 4.46 57.66
CA ARG A 250 34.34 5.39 58.71
C ARG A 250 35.54 5.54 59.63
N ALA A 251 36.12 6.75 59.71
CA ALA A 251 37.08 7.11 60.75
C ALA A 251 36.35 7.04 62.10
N ARG A 252 36.89 6.24 63.03
CA ARG A 252 36.54 6.32 64.45
C ARG A 252 37.19 7.59 64.95
N ILE A 253 36.37 8.45 65.53
CA ILE A 253 36.79 9.57 66.39
C ILE A 253 36.84 9.01 67.79
N GLU A 254 38.00 9.03 68.41
CA GLU A 254 38.24 8.93 69.86
C GLU A 254 37.97 10.29 70.45
#